data_fd6476d36fcca4088e8311d32f75e480
#
_entry.id   fd6476d36fcca4088e8311d32f75e480
#
_cell.length_a   1.000
_cell.length_b   1.000
_cell.length_c   1.000
_cell.angle_alpha   90.00
_cell.angle_beta   90.00
_cell.angle_gamma   90.00
#
_symmetry.space_group_name_H-M   'P 1'
#
loop_
_entity.id
_entity.type
_entity.pdbx_description
1 polymer ?
#
loop_
_entity_poly.entity_id
_entity_poly.type
_entity_poly.pdbx_seq_one_letter_code
_entity_poly.pdbx_strand_id
1 'polypeptide(L)'
;KDFFMPKGSEISDTTMSIVLHSDLVIKNGVLAEELTLEGNWRYSQAAMKEYALKKELYITRDLYLRRIVRETRYKTMKDLLSRVGEDTEIAHTEMVDTKNLNSSGWGSNEDADEELRLIFGIQKLMDYPKPVRLLLKLLASYRGSDDYIVLDFFSGSATTAHATIKLNAQDGGKRKFIMVQLPELTDEKSPAYKAGYKTICEIGKERIRRAGAKIKEEAGLAAQNLDTGFRVLKCDTSNMKDVYYNPAEYEVNMFSRLEDNIKEDRTPEDLLFQVMLDL
;
A
#
# COMPACT_ATOMS: atom_id res chain seq x y z
N LYS A 1 -36.58 -19.99 -9.69
CA LYS A 1 -36.86 -21.42 -9.94
C LYS A 1 -37.49 -21.99 -8.71
N ASP A 2 -38.49 -22.84 -8.89
CA ASP A 2 -39.17 -23.51 -7.80
C ASP A 2 -38.31 -24.67 -7.29
N PHE A 3 -38.38 -24.92 -5.99
CA PHE A 3 -37.64 -25.97 -5.32
C PHE A 3 -38.42 -26.50 -4.13
N PHE A 4 -38.39 -27.83 -3.95
CA PHE A 4 -39.07 -28.51 -2.85
C PHE A 4 -38.13 -29.50 -2.18
N MET A 5 -38.17 -29.57 -0.86
CA MET A 5 -37.50 -30.59 -0.06
C MET A 5 -38.42 -30.94 1.14
N PRO A 6 -38.72 -32.24 1.36
CA PRO A 6 -39.68 -32.65 2.37
C PRO A 6 -39.10 -32.58 3.79
N LYS A 7 -40.01 -32.42 4.75
CA LYS A 7 -39.71 -32.57 6.17
C LYS A 7 -38.96 -33.87 6.46
N GLY A 8 -37.99 -33.81 7.37
CA GLY A 8 -37.14 -34.95 7.73
C GLY A 8 -35.91 -35.13 6.81
N SER A 9 -35.78 -34.29 5.76
CA SER A 9 -34.56 -34.29 4.99
C SER A 9 -33.38 -33.78 5.83
N GLU A 10 -32.24 -34.47 5.73
CA GLU A 10 -30.99 -34.12 6.37
C GLU A 10 -29.92 -33.87 5.33
N ILE A 11 -29.15 -32.79 5.50
CA ILE A 11 -27.97 -32.52 4.75
C ILE A 11 -26.82 -32.44 5.73
N SER A 12 -25.84 -33.33 5.61
CA SER A 12 -24.66 -33.35 6.46
C SER A 12 -23.40 -33.35 5.60
N ASP A 13 -22.41 -32.56 6.02
CA ASP A 13 -21.04 -32.66 5.56
C ASP A 13 -20.11 -32.89 6.75
N THR A 14 -18.79 -32.87 6.52
CA THR A 14 -17.78 -33.09 7.59
C THR A 14 -17.81 -32.05 8.71
N THR A 15 -18.53 -30.94 8.54
CA THR A 15 -18.51 -29.80 9.45
C THR A 15 -19.87 -29.38 9.95
N MET A 16 -20.97 -29.81 9.30
CA MET A 16 -22.30 -29.34 9.61
C MET A 16 -23.38 -30.37 9.28
N SER A 17 -24.40 -30.48 10.14
CA SER A 17 -25.63 -31.21 9.88
C SER A 17 -26.81 -30.27 10.03
N ILE A 18 -27.74 -30.31 9.07
CA ILE A 18 -28.96 -29.51 9.05
C ILE A 18 -30.15 -30.45 8.83
N VAL A 19 -31.13 -30.39 9.71
CA VAL A 19 -32.34 -31.18 9.64
C VAL A 19 -33.57 -30.27 9.41
N LEU A 20 -34.43 -30.65 8.46
CA LEU A 20 -35.69 -29.95 8.19
C LEU A 20 -36.80 -30.48 9.08
N HIS A 21 -37.38 -29.60 9.91
CA HIS A 21 -38.57 -29.89 10.74
C HIS A 21 -39.86 -29.48 10.09
N SER A 22 -39.84 -28.78 8.95
CA SER A 22 -40.97 -28.50 8.09
C SER A 22 -40.58 -28.67 6.62
N ASP A 23 -41.56 -28.69 5.72
CA ASP A 23 -41.28 -28.74 4.29
C ASP A 23 -40.62 -27.45 3.82
N LEU A 24 -39.60 -27.56 2.99
CA LEU A 24 -38.97 -26.40 2.33
C LEU A 24 -39.64 -26.21 0.96
N VAL A 25 -40.43 -25.17 0.83
CA VAL A 25 -41.15 -24.82 -0.40
C VAL A 25 -40.65 -23.46 -0.90
N ILE A 26 -39.96 -23.44 -2.02
CA ILE A 26 -39.55 -22.19 -2.67
C ILE A 26 -40.34 -22.03 -3.97
N LYS A 27 -41.06 -20.90 -4.12
CA LYS A 27 -41.73 -20.50 -5.34
C LYS A 27 -41.19 -19.17 -5.84
N ASN A 28 -40.85 -19.11 -7.11
CA ASN A 28 -40.24 -17.92 -7.72
C ASN A 28 -39.01 -17.39 -6.98
N GLY A 29 -38.20 -18.27 -6.35
CA GLY A 29 -37.02 -17.91 -5.60
C GLY A 29 -37.27 -17.33 -4.20
N VAL A 30 -38.50 -17.39 -3.70
CA VAL A 30 -38.90 -16.92 -2.36
C VAL A 30 -39.45 -18.09 -1.57
N LEU A 31 -39.19 -18.11 -0.26
CA LEU A 31 -39.75 -19.09 0.65
C LEU A 31 -41.28 -18.90 0.73
N ALA A 32 -42.04 -19.94 0.41
CA ALA A 32 -43.52 -19.88 0.31
C ALA A 32 -44.23 -20.14 1.63
N GLU A 33 -43.58 -20.85 2.56
CA GLU A 33 -44.13 -21.25 3.85
C GLU A 33 -43.09 -21.08 4.96
N GLU A 34 -43.51 -21.07 6.22
CA GLU A 34 -42.62 -20.97 7.35
C GLU A 34 -41.71 -22.21 7.43
N LEU A 35 -40.42 -21.99 7.54
CA LEU A 35 -39.40 -23.03 7.55
C LEU A 35 -38.75 -23.16 8.91
N THR A 36 -38.83 -24.37 9.48
CA THR A 36 -38.13 -24.72 10.72
C THR A 36 -36.94 -25.61 10.43
N LEU A 37 -35.74 -25.15 10.78
CA LEU A 37 -34.47 -25.82 10.59
C LEU A 37 -33.78 -26.03 11.93
N GLU A 38 -33.12 -27.18 12.10
CA GLU A 38 -32.18 -27.46 13.19
C GLU A 38 -30.79 -27.63 12.62
N GLY A 39 -29.81 -27.03 13.29
CA GLY A 39 -28.42 -27.14 12.86
C GLY A 39 -27.47 -26.24 13.65
N ASN A 40 -26.19 -26.36 13.38
CA ASN A 40 -25.15 -25.51 13.98
C ASN A 40 -25.01 -24.20 13.20
N TRP A 41 -25.49 -23.11 13.75
CA TRP A 41 -25.51 -21.82 13.09
C TRP A 41 -24.36 -20.91 13.54
N ARG A 42 -23.78 -20.19 12.58
CA ARG A 42 -22.73 -19.22 12.85
C ARG A 42 -23.21 -17.98 13.63
N TYR A 43 -24.50 -17.72 13.58
CA TYR A 43 -25.11 -16.56 14.21
C TYR A 43 -26.00 -16.98 15.39
N SER A 44 -26.04 -16.16 16.44
CA SER A 44 -26.97 -16.36 17.53
C SER A 44 -28.44 -16.18 17.04
N GLN A 45 -29.39 -16.78 17.75
CA GLN A 45 -30.82 -16.68 17.42
C GLN A 45 -31.31 -15.21 17.37
N ALA A 46 -30.80 -14.36 18.27
CA ALA A 46 -31.10 -12.93 18.27
C ALA A 46 -30.61 -12.22 17.02
N ALA A 47 -29.36 -12.49 16.62
CA ALA A 47 -28.77 -11.92 15.40
C ALA A 47 -29.50 -12.42 14.14
N MET A 48 -29.92 -13.70 14.11
CA MET A 48 -30.67 -14.23 12.98
C MET A 48 -32.04 -13.56 12.85
N LYS A 49 -32.76 -13.32 13.96
CA LYS A 49 -34.01 -12.57 13.94
C LYS A 49 -33.85 -11.15 13.39
N GLU A 50 -32.81 -10.44 13.82
CA GLU A 50 -32.50 -9.11 13.32
C GLU A 50 -32.23 -9.11 11.81
N TYR A 51 -31.39 -10.04 11.33
CA TYR A 51 -31.06 -10.14 9.90
C TYR A 51 -32.26 -10.57 9.05
N ALA A 52 -33.14 -11.43 9.59
CA ALA A 52 -34.36 -11.82 8.90
C ALA A 52 -35.30 -10.61 8.72
N LEU A 53 -35.51 -9.80 9.77
CA LEU A 53 -36.31 -8.57 9.70
C LEU A 53 -35.75 -7.58 8.66
N LYS A 54 -34.44 -7.50 8.54
CA LYS A 54 -33.77 -6.68 7.53
C LYS A 54 -33.76 -7.28 6.13
N LYS A 55 -34.35 -8.47 5.93
CA LYS A 55 -34.32 -9.24 4.68
C LYS A 55 -32.87 -9.48 4.17
N GLU A 56 -31.97 -9.77 5.07
CA GLU A 56 -30.56 -10.02 4.81
C GLU A 56 -30.20 -11.52 4.82
N LEU A 57 -31.10 -12.41 5.20
CA LEU A 57 -30.86 -13.84 5.18
C LEU A 57 -31.35 -14.48 3.89
N TYR A 58 -30.57 -15.45 3.39
CA TYR A 58 -30.98 -16.33 2.31
C TYR A 58 -30.45 -17.74 2.54
N ILE A 59 -31.13 -18.73 1.97
CA ILE A 59 -30.75 -20.13 2.04
C ILE A 59 -30.20 -20.54 0.68
N THR A 60 -29.04 -21.20 0.68
CA THR A 60 -28.46 -21.81 -0.51
C THR A 60 -29.08 -23.18 -0.77
N ARG A 61 -28.83 -23.81 -1.95
CA ARG A 61 -29.37 -25.13 -2.30
C ARG A 61 -28.92 -26.24 -1.36
N ASP A 62 -27.78 -26.11 -0.78
CA ASP A 62 -27.15 -26.97 0.23
C ASP A 62 -27.58 -26.61 1.66
N LEU A 63 -28.71 -25.92 1.79
CA LEU A 63 -29.33 -25.47 3.04
C LEU A 63 -28.46 -24.56 3.93
N TYR A 64 -27.35 -24.04 3.44
CA TYR A 64 -26.58 -23.08 4.19
C TYR A 64 -27.31 -21.76 4.33
N LEU A 65 -27.46 -21.29 5.57
CA LEU A 65 -27.98 -19.96 5.86
C LEU A 65 -26.87 -18.92 5.71
N ARG A 66 -27.04 -18.03 4.74
CA ARG A 66 -26.07 -16.97 4.45
C ARG A 66 -26.69 -15.59 4.65
N ARG A 67 -25.86 -14.61 4.99
CA ARG A 67 -26.26 -13.22 5.12
C ARG A 67 -25.82 -12.41 3.89
N ILE A 68 -26.75 -11.62 3.36
CA ILE A 68 -26.44 -10.57 2.39
C ILE A 68 -25.80 -9.41 3.15
N VAL A 69 -24.55 -9.16 2.90
CA VAL A 69 -23.83 -8.01 3.49
C VAL A 69 -23.84 -6.89 2.46
N ARG A 70 -24.60 -5.84 2.75
CA ARG A 70 -24.70 -4.65 1.88
C ARG A 70 -23.59 -3.63 2.13
N GLU A 71 -23.00 -3.70 3.31
CA GLU A 71 -21.89 -2.82 3.69
C GLU A 71 -20.56 -3.37 3.23
N THR A 72 -19.67 -2.47 2.85
CA THR A 72 -18.29 -2.85 2.54
C THR A 72 -17.60 -3.38 3.79
N ARG A 73 -17.19 -4.64 3.77
CA ARG A 73 -16.41 -5.25 4.84
C ARG A 73 -14.96 -5.35 4.40
N TYR A 74 -14.09 -4.82 5.23
CA TYR A 74 -12.65 -5.04 5.07
C TYR A 74 -12.27 -6.37 5.73
N LYS A 75 -11.50 -7.19 5.03
CA LYS A 75 -10.85 -8.35 5.66
C LYS A 75 -9.58 -7.86 6.35
N THR A 76 -9.41 -8.25 7.61
CA THR A 76 -8.18 -8.02 8.34
C THR A 76 -7.01 -8.69 7.62
N MET A 77 -5.90 -7.98 7.48
CA MET A 77 -4.66 -8.57 7.00
C MET A 77 -4.20 -9.66 7.97
N LYS A 78 -3.72 -10.78 7.44
CA LYS A 78 -3.15 -11.84 8.29
C LYS A 78 -1.76 -11.43 8.76
N ASP A 79 -1.41 -11.77 9.99
CA ASP A 79 -0.09 -11.53 10.56
C ASP A 79 0.99 -12.30 9.80
N LEU A 80 0.64 -13.48 9.27
CA LEU A 80 1.51 -14.28 8.44
C LEU A 80 1.16 -14.07 6.96
N LEU A 81 2.09 -13.52 6.20
CA LEU A 81 2.00 -13.41 4.74
C LEU A 81 2.30 -14.78 4.15
N SER A 82 1.27 -15.63 4.01
CA SER A 82 1.43 -16.94 3.39
C SER A 82 1.21 -16.87 1.88
N ARG A 83 1.89 -17.73 1.15
CA ARG A 83 1.75 -17.92 -0.30
C ARG A 83 0.41 -18.57 -0.72
N VAL A 84 -0.55 -18.69 0.19
CA VAL A 84 -1.82 -19.34 -0.07
C VAL A 84 -2.74 -18.42 -0.86
N GLY A 85 -2.71 -18.57 -2.14
CA GLY A 85 -3.57 -18.03 -3.17
C GLY A 85 -3.06 -18.57 -4.47
N GLU A 86 -3.92 -19.02 -5.36
CA GLU A 86 -3.52 -19.44 -6.69
C GLU A 86 -2.68 -18.32 -7.30
N ASP A 87 -1.39 -18.57 -7.52
CA ASP A 87 -0.48 -17.72 -8.26
C ASP A 87 -0.91 -17.77 -9.75
N THR A 88 -2.05 -17.18 -10.05
CA THR A 88 -2.32 -16.76 -11.41
C THR A 88 -1.29 -15.68 -11.72
N GLU A 89 -0.70 -15.76 -12.92
CA GLU A 89 0.19 -14.71 -13.43
C GLU A 89 -0.42 -13.35 -13.18
N ILE A 90 0.13 -12.64 -12.19
CA ILE A 90 -0.42 -11.36 -11.76
C ILE A 90 0.08 -10.35 -12.77
N ALA A 91 -0.81 -9.82 -13.59
CA ALA A 91 -0.46 -8.70 -14.44
C ALA A 91 0.08 -7.57 -13.56
N HIS A 92 1.32 -7.13 -13.81
CA HIS A 92 2.01 -6.10 -13.02
C HIS A 92 1.25 -4.77 -12.96
N THR A 93 0.22 -4.62 -13.78
CA THR A 93 -0.66 -3.45 -13.91
C THR A 93 -1.91 -3.51 -13.06
N GLU A 94 -2.25 -4.67 -12.47
CA GLU A 94 -3.50 -4.77 -11.70
C GLU A 94 -3.51 -3.90 -10.46
N MET A 95 -4.64 -3.21 -10.27
CA MET A 95 -4.93 -2.47 -9.06
C MET A 95 -5.09 -3.44 -7.88
N VAL A 96 -4.55 -3.08 -6.74
CA VAL A 96 -4.71 -3.89 -5.52
C VAL A 96 -6.11 -3.69 -4.98
N ASP A 97 -6.82 -4.80 -4.67
CA ASP A 97 -8.08 -4.73 -3.95
C ASP A 97 -7.83 -4.32 -2.49
N THR A 98 -7.96 -3.01 -2.22
CA THR A 98 -7.77 -2.44 -0.88
C THR A 98 -8.83 -2.90 0.13
N LYS A 99 -9.94 -3.51 -0.34
CA LYS A 99 -11.00 -4.06 0.51
C LYS A 99 -10.68 -5.49 0.93
N ASN A 100 -9.94 -6.23 0.12
CA ASN A 100 -9.51 -7.58 0.39
C ASN A 100 -8.01 -7.76 0.13
N LEU A 101 -7.19 -7.31 1.06
CA LEU A 101 -5.73 -7.34 0.94
C LEU A 101 -5.14 -8.76 0.81
N ASN A 102 -5.91 -9.80 1.10
CA ASN A 102 -5.49 -11.19 0.91
C ASN A 102 -5.72 -11.70 -0.52
N SER A 103 -6.39 -10.94 -1.39
CA SER A 103 -6.56 -11.30 -2.80
C SER A 103 -5.26 -11.04 -3.58
N SER A 104 -5.03 -11.81 -4.65
CA SER A 104 -4.01 -11.53 -5.66
C SER A 104 -2.55 -11.53 -5.17
N GLY A 105 -2.14 -12.42 -4.27
CA GLY A 105 -0.73 -12.57 -3.87
C GLY A 105 -0.05 -11.32 -3.28
N TRP A 106 1.20 -11.42 -2.93
CA TRP A 106 2.00 -10.33 -2.30
C TRP A 106 3.14 -9.84 -3.19
N GLY A 107 3.41 -10.54 -4.27
CA GLY A 107 4.57 -10.32 -5.12
C GLY A 107 5.82 -11.03 -4.62
N SER A 108 6.71 -11.35 -5.54
CA SER A 108 8.00 -11.99 -5.31
C SER A 108 9.16 -11.03 -5.65
N ASN A 109 10.39 -11.46 -5.43
CA ASN A 109 11.55 -10.70 -5.88
C ASN A 109 11.65 -10.68 -7.42
N GLU A 110 11.20 -11.73 -8.08
CA GLU A 110 11.13 -11.82 -9.54
C GLU A 110 10.13 -10.79 -10.10
N ASP A 111 8.97 -10.62 -9.44
CA ASP A 111 8.01 -9.57 -9.80
C ASP A 111 8.62 -8.19 -9.63
N ALA A 112 9.40 -7.98 -8.57
CA ALA A 112 10.07 -6.72 -8.33
C ALA A 112 11.16 -6.40 -9.36
N ASP A 113 11.90 -7.41 -9.82
CA ASP A 113 12.87 -7.28 -10.91
C ASP A 113 12.18 -6.91 -12.22
N GLU A 114 11.06 -7.55 -12.53
CA GLU A 114 10.26 -7.24 -13.71
C GLU A 114 9.65 -5.84 -13.66
N GLU A 115 9.15 -5.41 -12.49
CA GLU A 115 8.70 -4.02 -12.28
C GLU A 115 9.80 -3.01 -12.56
N LEU A 116 11.03 -3.24 -12.07
CA LEU A 116 12.18 -2.39 -12.35
C LEU A 116 12.55 -2.42 -13.84
N ARG A 117 12.53 -3.59 -14.46
CA ARG A 117 12.77 -3.73 -15.90
C ARG A 117 11.76 -2.93 -16.73
N LEU A 118 10.49 -2.97 -16.38
CA LEU A 118 9.42 -2.21 -17.07
C LEU A 118 9.56 -0.68 -16.88
N ILE A 119 10.13 -0.23 -15.77
CA ILE A 119 10.35 1.19 -15.50
C ILE A 119 11.62 1.72 -16.15
N PHE A 120 12.72 0.96 -16.07
CA PHE A 120 14.04 1.40 -16.49
C PHE A 120 14.48 0.88 -17.87
N GLY A 121 13.86 -0.20 -18.37
CA GLY A 121 14.33 -0.90 -19.56
C GLY A 121 15.59 -1.74 -19.33
N ILE A 122 16.01 -1.95 -18.10
CA ILE A 122 17.27 -2.59 -17.71
C ILE A 122 16.98 -3.79 -16.84
N GLN A 123 17.54 -4.96 -17.20
CA GLN A 123 17.42 -6.17 -16.38
C GLN A 123 18.41 -6.13 -15.20
N LYS A 124 18.01 -6.69 -14.07
CA LYS A 124 18.83 -6.81 -12.86
C LYS A 124 19.48 -5.49 -12.45
N LEU A 125 18.67 -4.44 -12.44
CA LEU A 125 19.14 -3.08 -12.08
C LEU A 125 19.63 -3.01 -10.64
N MET A 126 19.05 -3.80 -9.75
CA MET A 126 19.34 -3.81 -8.32
C MET A 126 19.19 -5.21 -7.74
N ASP A 127 20.04 -5.58 -6.78
CA ASP A 127 19.90 -6.84 -6.05
C ASP A 127 18.74 -6.77 -5.04
N TYR A 128 17.97 -7.84 -4.97
CA TYR A 128 16.87 -8.04 -4.01
C TYR A 128 15.84 -6.90 -3.92
N PRO A 129 15.31 -6.42 -5.04
CA PRO A 129 14.28 -5.39 -5.01
C PRO A 129 13.01 -5.91 -4.29
N LYS A 130 12.19 -4.99 -3.80
CA LYS A 130 10.90 -5.35 -3.20
C LYS A 130 9.75 -5.04 -4.16
N PRO A 131 8.74 -5.92 -4.24
CA PRO A 131 7.61 -5.71 -5.14
C PRO A 131 6.72 -4.56 -4.63
N VAL A 132 6.26 -3.72 -5.54
CA VAL A 132 5.36 -2.60 -5.25
C VAL A 132 4.08 -3.09 -4.60
N ARG A 133 3.56 -4.24 -5.02
CA ARG A 133 2.34 -4.84 -4.48
C ARG A 133 2.43 -5.10 -2.97
N LEU A 134 3.56 -5.60 -2.47
CA LEU A 134 3.79 -5.79 -1.04
C LEU A 134 3.64 -4.47 -0.28
N LEU A 135 4.38 -3.44 -0.70
CA LEU A 135 4.38 -2.14 -0.03
C LEU A 135 3.00 -1.47 -0.14
N LEU A 136 2.35 -1.56 -1.28
CA LEU A 136 1.02 -1.02 -1.50
C LEU A 136 -0.02 -1.64 -0.55
N LYS A 137 0.01 -2.97 -0.37
CA LYS A 137 -0.88 -3.66 0.59
C LYS A 137 -0.57 -3.30 2.03
N LEU A 138 0.71 -3.16 2.40
CA LEU A 138 1.10 -2.69 3.73
C LEU A 138 0.58 -1.28 3.99
N LEU A 139 0.75 -0.36 3.06
CA LEU A 139 0.22 1.01 3.17
C LEU A 139 -1.31 1.02 3.25
N ALA A 140 -1.99 0.27 2.39
CA ALA A 140 -3.44 0.15 2.38
C ALA A 140 -4.02 -0.56 3.60
N SER A 141 -3.20 -1.27 4.40
CA SER A 141 -3.64 -1.91 5.66
C SER A 141 -3.92 -0.91 6.77
N TYR A 142 -3.30 0.27 6.71
CA TYR A 142 -3.60 1.36 7.64
C TYR A 142 -4.99 1.94 7.35
N ARG A 143 -5.86 1.94 8.37
CA ARG A 143 -7.28 2.32 8.26
C ARG A 143 -7.60 3.67 8.90
N GLY A 144 -6.59 4.49 9.13
CA GLY A 144 -6.77 5.85 9.61
C GLY A 144 -7.11 6.83 8.48
N SER A 145 -6.54 8.01 8.53
CA SER A 145 -6.68 9.04 7.48
C SER A 145 -5.99 8.60 6.18
N ASP A 146 -6.44 9.13 5.04
CA ASP A 146 -5.77 8.99 3.75
C ASP A 146 -4.68 10.07 3.54
N ASP A 147 -4.42 10.87 4.56
CA ASP A 147 -3.41 11.92 4.61
C ASP A 147 -2.44 11.62 5.77
N TYR A 148 -1.47 10.75 5.51
CA TYR A 148 -0.40 10.41 6.45
C TYR A 148 0.96 10.43 5.77
N ILE A 149 2.01 10.50 6.60
CA ILE A 149 3.39 10.50 6.13
C ILE A 149 3.95 9.07 6.24
N VAL A 150 4.51 8.58 5.16
CA VAL A 150 5.21 7.30 5.07
C VAL A 150 6.70 7.56 5.21
N LEU A 151 7.33 7.05 6.26
CA LEU A 151 8.77 7.13 6.46
C LEU A 151 9.41 5.77 6.16
N ASP A 152 10.40 5.78 5.25
CA ASP A 152 11.24 4.62 4.94
C ASP A 152 12.70 5.04 5.00
N PHE A 153 13.39 4.60 6.04
CA PHE A 153 14.77 5.00 6.32
C PHE A 153 15.83 4.02 5.80
N PHE A 154 15.42 3.02 5.01
CA PHE A 154 16.27 2.16 4.18
C PHE A 154 15.61 1.95 2.82
N SER A 155 15.32 3.03 2.12
CA SER A 155 14.41 3.06 0.97
C SER A 155 14.91 2.30 -0.27
N GLY A 156 16.18 1.94 -0.33
CA GLY A 156 16.76 1.20 -1.44
C GLY A 156 16.44 1.86 -2.79
N SER A 157 15.73 1.15 -3.65
CA SER A 157 15.25 1.68 -4.94
C SER A 157 13.99 2.54 -4.84
N ALA A 158 13.56 2.99 -3.65
CA ALA A 158 12.37 3.79 -3.40
C ALA A 158 11.05 3.11 -3.81
N THR A 159 10.93 1.80 -3.55
CA THR A 159 9.69 1.05 -3.80
C THR A 159 8.51 1.62 -3.01
N THR A 160 8.75 2.04 -1.77
CA THR A 160 7.74 2.62 -0.88
C THR A 160 7.17 3.93 -1.45
N ALA A 161 8.00 4.80 -2.02
CA ALA A 161 7.55 6.01 -2.69
C ALA A 161 6.68 5.68 -3.92
N HIS A 162 7.11 4.73 -4.76
CA HIS A 162 6.32 4.25 -5.89
C HIS A 162 4.95 3.73 -5.44
N ALA A 163 4.92 2.88 -4.41
CA ALA A 163 3.67 2.34 -3.85
C ALA A 163 2.76 3.45 -3.29
N THR A 164 3.33 4.47 -2.64
CA THR A 164 2.56 5.61 -2.09
C THR A 164 1.91 6.41 -3.21
N ILE A 165 2.64 6.76 -4.27
CA ILE A 165 2.09 7.46 -5.44
C ILE A 165 0.99 6.63 -6.10
N LYS A 166 1.22 5.33 -6.28
CA LYS A 166 0.24 4.41 -6.88
C LYS A 166 -1.04 4.30 -6.04
N LEU A 167 -0.92 4.23 -4.71
CA LEU A 167 -2.07 4.18 -3.82
C LEU A 167 -2.87 5.50 -3.86
N ASN A 168 -2.20 6.66 -3.85
CA ASN A 168 -2.85 7.95 -3.99
C ASN A 168 -3.60 8.09 -5.34
N ALA A 169 -3.03 7.58 -6.42
CA ALA A 169 -3.72 7.54 -7.72
C ALA A 169 -4.96 6.64 -7.70
N GLN A 170 -4.92 5.55 -6.93
CA GLN A 170 -5.97 4.54 -6.87
C GLN A 170 -7.18 4.98 -6.04
N ASP A 171 -6.95 5.67 -4.91
CA ASP A 171 -8.00 6.02 -3.95
C ASP A 171 -8.21 7.53 -3.73
N GLY A 172 -7.42 8.38 -4.41
CA GLY A 172 -7.49 9.84 -4.27
C GLY A 172 -6.86 10.38 -2.98
N GLY A 173 -6.11 9.56 -2.25
CA GLY A 173 -5.43 9.94 -1.01
C GLY A 173 -4.34 11.00 -1.22
N LYS A 174 -3.91 11.62 -0.12
CA LYS A 174 -2.87 12.67 -0.09
C LYS A 174 -1.65 12.29 0.73
N ARG A 175 -1.35 10.99 0.78
CA ARG A 175 -0.19 10.47 1.50
C ARG A 175 1.10 11.08 0.99
N LYS A 176 1.98 11.44 1.91
CA LYS A 176 3.34 11.93 1.62
C LYS A 176 4.36 10.86 1.97
N PHE A 177 5.55 10.96 1.42
CA PHE A 177 6.63 10.05 1.75
C PHE A 177 7.92 10.78 2.10
N ILE A 178 8.69 10.18 3.01
CA ILE A 178 10.06 10.57 3.34
C ILE A 178 10.93 9.34 3.17
N MET A 179 11.83 9.41 2.18
CA MET A 179 12.74 8.31 1.84
C MET A 179 14.14 8.68 2.27
N VAL A 180 14.76 7.86 3.12
CA VAL A 180 16.14 8.06 3.56
C VAL A 180 16.98 6.90 3.03
N GLN A 181 18.09 7.21 2.37
CA GLN A 181 19.03 6.22 1.83
C GLN A 181 20.46 6.74 1.91
N LEU A 182 21.36 5.88 2.36
CA LEU A 182 22.79 6.14 2.25
C LEU A 182 23.21 6.12 0.77
N PRO A 183 24.12 7.00 0.35
CA PRO A 183 24.60 7.07 -1.04
C PRO A 183 25.60 5.95 -1.36
N GLU A 184 25.22 4.70 -1.10
CA GLU A 184 26.03 3.54 -1.40
C GLU A 184 26.32 3.46 -2.90
N LEU A 185 27.59 3.20 -3.24
CA LEU A 185 28.03 3.07 -4.62
C LEU A 185 27.48 1.79 -5.24
N THR A 186 27.06 1.87 -6.47
CA THR A 186 26.75 0.69 -7.29
C THR A 186 28.03 0.04 -7.79
N ASP A 187 28.03 -1.28 -7.92
CA ASP A 187 29.19 -2.00 -8.48
C ASP A 187 29.46 -1.51 -9.93
N GLU A 188 30.69 -1.19 -10.24
CA GLU A 188 31.11 -0.70 -11.58
C GLU A 188 30.78 -1.66 -12.73
N LYS A 189 30.68 -2.96 -12.42
CA LYS A 189 30.29 -3.99 -13.39
C LYS A 189 28.77 -4.15 -13.51
N SER A 190 28.00 -3.57 -12.58
CA SER A 190 26.55 -3.69 -12.56
C SER A 190 25.87 -3.01 -13.76
N PRO A 191 24.69 -3.49 -14.17
CA PRO A 191 23.87 -2.80 -15.16
C PRO A 191 23.50 -1.37 -14.74
N ALA A 192 23.30 -1.12 -13.45
CA ALA A 192 23.00 0.20 -12.91
C ALA A 192 24.13 1.19 -13.15
N TYR A 193 25.36 0.83 -12.80
CA TYR A 193 26.53 1.70 -13.01
C TYR A 193 26.75 2.02 -14.48
N LYS A 194 26.65 1.01 -15.35
CA LYS A 194 26.77 1.17 -16.82
C LYS A 194 25.69 2.08 -17.40
N ALA A 195 24.52 2.13 -16.78
CA ALA A 195 23.43 3.02 -17.15
C ALA A 195 23.58 4.45 -16.56
N GLY A 196 24.63 4.72 -15.81
CA GLY A 196 24.92 6.03 -15.23
C GLY A 196 24.48 6.24 -13.79
N TYR A 197 23.85 5.23 -13.17
CA TYR A 197 23.43 5.30 -11.76
C TYR A 197 24.59 4.87 -10.86
N LYS A 198 25.37 5.82 -10.38
CA LYS A 198 26.56 5.54 -9.58
C LYS A 198 26.25 5.23 -8.12
N THR A 199 25.09 5.62 -7.64
CA THR A 199 24.62 5.34 -6.26
C THR A 199 23.20 4.77 -6.26
N ILE A 200 22.86 4.05 -5.19
CA ILE A 200 21.50 3.56 -4.96
C ILE A 200 20.49 4.72 -4.91
N CYS A 201 20.89 5.87 -4.33
CA CYS A 201 20.06 7.07 -4.28
C CYS A 201 19.64 7.57 -5.68
N GLU A 202 20.50 7.44 -6.67
CA GLU A 202 20.19 7.85 -8.06
C GLU A 202 19.15 6.95 -8.68
N ILE A 203 19.22 5.64 -8.41
CA ILE A 203 18.19 4.68 -8.83
C ILE A 203 16.84 5.05 -8.19
N GLY A 204 16.83 5.29 -6.87
CA GLY A 204 15.60 5.66 -6.14
C GLY A 204 14.95 6.93 -6.68
N LYS A 205 15.73 7.99 -6.88
CA LYS A 205 15.24 9.27 -7.45
C LYS A 205 14.62 9.07 -8.84
N GLU A 206 15.31 8.33 -9.70
CA GLU A 206 14.83 8.08 -11.05
C GLU A 206 13.61 7.17 -11.08
N ARG A 207 13.53 6.18 -10.17
CA ARG A 207 12.31 5.37 -10.02
C ARG A 207 11.11 6.22 -9.68
N ILE A 208 11.24 7.16 -8.73
CA ILE A 208 10.13 8.04 -8.34
C ILE A 208 9.65 8.85 -9.55
N ARG A 209 10.57 9.44 -10.33
CA ARG A 209 10.21 10.23 -11.52
C ARG A 209 9.48 9.39 -12.57
N ARG A 210 10.05 8.24 -12.94
CA ARG A 210 9.46 7.38 -13.99
C ARG A 210 8.16 6.75 -13.56
N ALA A 211 8.09 6.24 -12.31
CA ALA A 211 6.85 5.68 -11.78
C ALA A 211 5.75 6.75 -11.70
N GLY A 212 6.08 7.96 -11.21
CA GLY A 212 5.12 9.06 -11.17
C GLY A 212 4.60 9.46 -12.55
N ALA A 213 5.48 9.56 -13.56
CA ALA A 213 5.09 9.85 -14.93
C ALA A 213 4.18 8.76 -15.51
N LYS A 214 4.56 7.48 -15.35
CA LYS A 214 3.79 6.34 -15.83
C LYS A 214 2.41 6.25 -15.18
N ILE A 215 2.33 6.43 -13.86
CA ILE A 215 1.05 6.42 -13.13
C ILE A 215 0.13 7.55 -13.61
N LYS A 216 0.68 8.77 -13.86
CA LYS A 216 -0.11 9.87 -14.42
C LYS A 216 -0.64 9.57 -15.82
N GLU A 217 0.17 8.96 -16.67
CA GLU A 217 -0.21 8.55 -18.01
C GLU A 217 -1.32 7.50 -17.99
N GLU A 218 -1.17 6.45 -17.16
CA GLU A 218 -2.14 5.36 -17.03
C GLU A 218 -3.48 5.81 -16.43
N ALA A 219 -3.45 6.72 -15.46
CA ALA A 219 -4.65 7.21 -14.80
C ALA A 219 -5.35 8.37 -15.55
N GLY A 220 -4.69 8.97 -16.52
CA GLY A 220 -5.26 10.02 -17.38
C GLY A 220 -5.88 11.18 -16.61
N LEU A 221 -7.13 11.53 -16.93
CA LEU A 221 -7.85 12.64 -16.28
C LEU A 221 -8.06 12.46 -14.77
N ALA A 222 -8.13 11.22 -14.28
CA ALA A 222 -8.30 10.96 -12.84
C ALA A 222 -7.08 11.39 -12.02
N ALA A 223 -5.90 11.46 -12.63
CA ALA A 223 -4.65 11.84 -11.97
C ALA A 223 -4.22 13.30 -12.20
N GLN A 224 -5.10 14.18 -12.68
CA GLN A 224 -4.74 15.59 -12.92
C GLN A 224 -4.17 16.29 -11.67
N ASN A 225 -4.70 15.95 -10.49
CA ASN A 225 -4.29 16.55 -9.22
C ASN A 225 -3.32 15.64 -8.43
N LEU A 226 -2.81 14.56 -9.04
CA LEU A 226 -1.87 13.67 -8.39
C LEU A 226 -0.51 14.36 -8.22
N ASP A 227 -0.10 14.56 -6.98
CA ASP A 227 1.25 15.03 -6.67
C ASP A 227 2.25 13.88 -6.82
N THR A 228 3.17 14.04 -7.76
CA THR A 228 4.31 13.13 -8.00
C THR A 228 5.64 13.82 -7.77
N GLY A 229 5.62 15.08 -7.31
CA GLY A 229 6.80 15.85 -6.99
C GLY A 229 7.49 15.35 -5.73
N PHE A 230 8.79 15.58 -5.63
CA PHE A 230 9.55 15.34 -4.41
C PHE A 230 10.76 16.26 -4.36
N ARG A 231 11.26 16.48 -3.15
CA ARG A 231 12.49 17.24 -2.90
C ARG A 231 13.62 16.26 -2.58
N VAL A 232 14.83 16.66 -2.94
CA VAL A 232 16.05 15.90 -2.60
C VAL A 232 16.87 16.74 -1.65
N LEU A 233 17.08 16.23 -0.46
CA LEU A 233 17.93 16.85 0.57
C LEU A 233 19.16 15.97 0.80
N LYS A 234 20.27 16.59 1.12
CA LYS A 234 21.48 15.90 1.60
C LYS A 234 21.69 16.26 3.04
N CYS A 235 21.97 15.25 3.87
CA CYS A 235 22.45 15.48 5.22
C CYS A 235 23.92 15.93 5.11
N ASP A 236 24.22 17.13 5.56
CA ASP A 236 25.54 17.73 5.49
C ASP A 236 25.82 18.47 6.82
N THR A 237 26.99 19.08 6.93
CA THR A 237 27.34 19.96 8.04
C THR A 237 26.52 21.25 7.97
N SER A 238 26.47 21.99 9.08
CA SER A 238 25.83 23.31 9.16
C SER A 238 26.21 24.21 7.97
N ASN A 239 25.30 25.06 7.52
CA ASN A 239 25.56 26.07 6.49
C ASN A 239 26.49 27.17 6.98
N MET A 240 26.69 27.27 8.30
CA MET A 240 27.55 28.27 8.91
C MET A 240 28.99 27.78 9.03
N LYS A 241 29.95 28.70 8.93
CA LYS A 241 31.38 28.45 9.24
C LYS A 241 31.50 28.10 10.72
N ASP A 242 32.40 27.20 11.06
CA ASP A 242 32.72 26.91 12.45
C ASP A 242 33.40 28.13 13.09
N VAL A 243 32.81 28.63 14.17
CA VAL A 243 33.33 29.79 14.87
C VAL A 243 34.06 29.29 16.11
N TYR A 244 35.38 29.30 16.05
CA TYR A 244 36.24 29.04 17.21
C TYR A 244 36.51 30.37 17.93
N TYR A 245 35.84 30.57 19.07
CA TYR A 245 36.12 31.74 19.90
C TYR A 245 37.36 31.51 20.71
N ASN A 246 38.49 32.10 20.25
CA ASN A 246 39.61 32.30 21.11
C ASN A 246 39.53 33.74 21.71
N PRO A 247 39.28 33.89 23.00
CA PRO A 247 39.12 35.24 23.60
C PRO A 247 40.31 36.17 23.37
N ALA A 248 41.52 35.65 23.12
CA ALA A 248 42.74 36.43 22.85
C ALA A 248 42.80 37.01 21.44
N GLU A 249 41.96 36.56 20.52
CA GLU A 249 41.92 37.01 19.10
C GLU A 249 40.76 38.00 18.83
N TYR A 250 40.11 38.46 19.87
CA TYR A 250 38.94 39.37 19.79
C TYR A 250 39.41 40.79 19.48
N GLU A 251 39.43 41.18 18.19
CA GLU A 251 39.62 42.56 17.79
C GLU A 251 38.32 43.31 17.61
N VAL A 252 38.36 44.67 17.80
CA VAL A 252 37.21 45.61 17.79
C VAL A 252 36.46 45.63 16.45
N ASN A 253 36.95 44.97 15.38
CA ASN A 253 36.31 44.85 14.07
C ASN A 253 35.47 43.59 13.88
N MET A 254 34.92 43.07 14.96
CA MET A 254 34.11 41.84 14.98
C MET A 254 32.88 41.90 14.08
N PHE A 255 32.28 43.07 13.89
CA PHE A 255 31.08 43.22 13.05
C PHE A 255 31.33 42.94 11.57
N SER A 256 32.49 43.27 11.01
CA SER A 256 32.83 42.99 9.61
C SER A 256 33.16 41.51 9.34
N ARG A 257 33.46 40.70 10.37
CA ARG A 257 33.63 39.24 10.24
C ARG A 257 32.37 38.46 10.47
N LEU A 258 31.35 39.04 11.07
CA LEU A 258 30.02 38.43 11.29
C LEU A 258 29.16 38.44 10.01
N GLU A 259 29.46 39.32 9.05
CA GLU A 259 28.74 39.44 7.80
C GLU A 259 29.00 38.26 6.85
N ASP A 260 30.08 37.48 7.03
CA ASP A 260 30.46 36.38 6.16
C ASP A 260 30.61 35.05 6.92
N ASN A 261 29.58 34.71 7.69
CA ASN A 261 29.61 33.48 8.47
C ASN A 261 29.02 32.28 7.73
N ILE A 262 28.63 32.44 6.47
CA ILE A 262 28.08 31.38 5.63
C ILE A 262 29.25 30.69 4.89
N LYS A 263 29.19 29.37 4.74
CA LYS A 263 30.16 28.62 3.95
C LYS A 263 30.01 29.00 2.48
N GLU A 264 31.17 29.13 1.77
CA GLU A 264 31.20 29.59 0.38
C GLU A 264 30.50 28.70 -0.64
N ASP A 265 30.33 27.43 -0.29
CA ASP A 265 29.68 26.41 -1.14
C ASP A 265 28.17 26.30 -0.89
N ARG A 266 27.57 27.20 -0.09
CA ARG A 266 26.13 27.19 0.23
C ARG A 266 25.33 28.15 -0.65
N THR A 267 24.15 27.70 -1.03
CA THR A 267 23.19 28.49 -1.82
C THR A 267 22.17 29.19 -0.92
N PRO A 268 21.50 30.25 -1.41
CA PRO A 268 20.38 30.85 -0.67
C PRO A 268 19.26 29.86 -0.32
N GLU A 269 19.06 28.83 -1.15
CA GLU A 269 18.07 27.77 -0.92
C GLU A 269 18.48 26.88 0.24
N ASP A 270 19.77 26.57 0.42
CA ASP A 270 20.26 25.79 1.55
C ASP A 270 19.97 26.50 2.87
N LEU A 271 20.15 27.83 2.91
CA LEU A 271 19.85 28.66 4.07
C LEU A 271 18.35 28.71 4.35
N LEU A 272 17.54 28.88 3.30
CA LEU A 272 16.08 28.89 3.44
C LEU A 272 15.58 27.56 4.02
N PHE A 273 16.08 26.43 3.53
CA PHE A 273 15.69 25.13 4.05
C PHE A 273 16.15 24.89 5.48
N GLN A 274 17.34 25.36 5.86
CA GLN A 274 17.79 25.29 7.25
C GLN A 274 16.82 26.03 8.16
N VAL A 275 16.47 27.27 7.85
CA VAL A 275 15.51 28.06 8.64
C VAL A 275 14.14 27.40 8.70
N MET A 276 13.66 26.81 7.59
CA MET A 276 12.37 26.09 7.56
C MET A 276 12.38 24.82 8.40
N LEU A 277 13.52 24.20 8.66
CA LEU A 277 13.64 23.01 9.51
C LEU A 277 13.79 23.36 10.99
N ASP A 278 14.31 24.56 11.29
CA ASP A 278 14.53 25.05 12.66
C ASP A 278 13.26 25.71 13.26
N LEU A 279 12.27 26.05 12.44
CA LEU A 279 10.96 26.62 12.81
C LEU A 279 9.88 25.55 12.99
#